data_71b1a896ab14883046ba04a3f454d1ea
#
_entry.id   71b1a896ab14883046ba04a3f454d1ea
#
_cell.length_a   1.000
_cell.length_b   1.000
_cell.length_c   1.000
_cell.angle_alpha   90.00
_cell.angle_beta   90.00
_cell.angle_gamma   90.00
#
_symmetry.space_group_name_H-M   'P 1'
#
loop_
_entity.id
_entity.type
_entity.pdbx_description
1 polymer ?
#
loop_
_entity_poly.entity_id
_entity_poly.type
_entity_poly.pdbx_seq_one_letter_code
_entity_poly.pdbx_strand_id
1 'polypeptide(L)'
;MAQELANSGTAYLALAPSVGALGGYITGSNVGANAMFAATQSQIAQALQVNVLWFMAIHNVCAAFLLMASPGKIEMALSLSGLNDAESRRWLTRRMLAVAAVVVGILTMVNVLLAQLA
;
A
#
# COMPACT_ATOMS: atom_id res chain seq x y z
N MET A 1 16.50 -10.28 -7.68
CA MET A 1 15.24 -10.08 -6.88
C MET A 1 14.07 -9.61 -7.76
N ALA A 2 14.15 -8.44 -8.43
CA ALA A 2 13.05 -8.00 -9.32
C ALA A 2 12.69 -9.02 -10.41
N GLN A 3 13.68 -9.64 -11.03
CA GLN A 3 13.47 -10.65 -12.05
C GLN A 3 12.80 -11.93 -11.52
N GLU A 4 13.15 -12.35 -10.32
CA GLU A 4 12.53 -13.53 -9.68
C GLU A 4 11.08 -13.27 -9.30
N LEU A 5 10.78 -12.05 -8.81
CA LEU A 5 9.42 -11.61 -8.52
C LEU A 5 8.58 -11.45 -9.79
N ALA A 6 9.18 -10.95 -10.88
CA ALA A 6 8.53 -10.86 -12.17
C ALA A 6 8.19 -12.26 -12.75
N ASN A 7 9.05 -13.25 -12.51
CA ASN A 7 8.80 -14.64 -12.94
C ASN A 7 7.58 -15.26 -12.24
N SER A 8 7.14 -14.69 -11.12
CA SER A 8 5.87 -15.09 -10.45
C SER A 8 4.63 -14.60 -11.19
N GLY A 9 4.78 -13.79 -12.24
CA GLY A 9 3.71 -13.40 -13.16
C GLY A 9 2.52 -12.73 -12.47
N THR A 10 1.33 -13.22 -12.79
CA THR A 10 0.05 -12.68 -12.27
C THR A 10 -0.06 -12.70 -10.75
N ALA A 11 0.62 -13.64 -10.07
CA ALA A 11 0.63 -13.71 -8.61
C ALA A 11 1.25 -12.45 -8.00
N TYR A 12 2.32 -11.91 -8.60
CA TYR A 12 2.91 -10.67 -8.11
C TYR A 12 1.99 -9.46 -8.32
N LEU A 13 1.21 -9.43 -9.39
CA LEU A 13 0.23 -8.35 -9.61
C LEU A 13 -0.80 -8.24 -8.48
N ALA A 14 -1.17 -9.38 -7.89
CA ALA A 14 -2.03 -9.39 -6.72
C ALA A 14 -1.31 -8.94 -5.43
N LEU A 15 -0.01 -9.18 -5.32
CA LEU A 15 0.79 -8.80 -4.13
C LEU A 15 1.31 -7.37 -4.18
N ALA A 16 1.55 -6.81 -5.36
CA ALA A 16 2.19 -5.51 -5.54
C ALA A 16 1.52 -4.35 -4.79
N PRO A 17 0.18 -4.21 -4.75
CA PRO A 17 -0.47 -3.17 -3.98
C PRO A 17 -0.20 -3.28 -2.48
N SER A 18 -0.10 -4.52 -1.96
CA SER A 18 0.22 -4.79 -0.55
C SER A 18 1.64 -4.37 -0.18
N VAL A 19 2.58 -4.42 -1.11
CA VAL A 19 3.96 -3.94 -0.88
C VAL A 19 3.96 -2.43 -0.66
N GLY A 20 3.24 -1.68 -1.48
CA GLY A 20 3.06 -0.23 -1.27
C GLY A 20 2.38 0.09 0.06
N ALA A 21 1.31 -0.64 0.35
CA ALA A 21 0.56 -0.51 1.60
C ALA A 21 1.45 -0.74 2.83
N LEU A 22 2.23 -1.83 2.84
CA LEU A 22 3.18 -2.13 3.93
C LEU A 22 4.25 -1.04 4.08
N GLY A 23 4.78 -0.52 2.98
CA GLY A 23 5.72 0.59 3.01
C GLY A 23 5.14 1.81 3.70
N GLY A 24 3.91 2.18 3.36
CA GLY A 24 3.19 3.28 3.99
C GLY A 24 2.96 3.06 5.48
N TYR A 25 2.57 1.84 5.86
CA TYR A 25 2.33 1.48 7.26
C TYR A 25 3.61 1.54 8.11
N ILE A 26 4.69 0.92 7.63
CA ILE A 26 5.96 0.83 8.37
C ILE A 26 6.59 2.22 8.55
N THR A 27 6.60 3.03 7.49
CA THR A 27 7.24 4.35 7.51
C THR A 27 6.34 5.46 8.04
N GLY A 28 5.02 5.27 8.02
CA GLY A 28 4.04 6.33 8.27
C GLY A 28 4.14 7.48 7.27
N SER A 29 4.72 7.22 6.09
CA SER A 29 5.05 8.22 5.07
C SER A 29 4.94 7.63 3.66
N ASN A 30 4.24 8.35 2.78
CA ASN A 30 4.17 7.98 1.38
C ASN A 30 5.54 8.15 0.67
N VAL A 31 6.25 9.20 1.03
CA VAL A 31 7.63 9.42 0.54
C VAL A 31 8.56 8.29 1.01
N GLY A 32 8.44 7.88 2.27
CA GLY A 32 9.20 6.75 2.81
C GLY A 32 8.90 5.44 2.10
N ALA A 33 7.63 5.13 1.83
CA ALA A 33 7.22 3.96 1.08
C ALA A 33 7.81 3.96 -0.34
N ASN A 34 7.74 5.10 -1.03
CA ASN A 34 8.30 5.23 -2.37
C ASN A 34 9.84 5.12 -2.37
N ALA A 35 10.52 5.70 -1.39
CA ALA A 35 11.97 5.58 -1.26
C ALA A 35 12.41 4.12 -1.07
N MET A 36 11.61 3.32 -0.37
CA MET A 36 11.92 1.90 -0.13
C MET A 36 11.62 1.01 -1.35
N PHE A 37 10.52 1.23 -2.04
CA PHE A 37 9.98 0.23 -2.96
C PHE A 37 9.76 0.69 -4.40
N ALA A 38 9.72 2.01 -4.69
CA ALA A 38 9.32 2.49 -6.01
C ALA A 38 10.24 2.01 -7.14
N ALA A 39 11.55 2.01 -6.92
CA ALA A 39 12.50 1.54 -7.92
C ALA A 39 12.29 0.05 -8.26
N THR A 40 12.17 -0.80 -7.25
CA THR A 40 11.93 -2.23 -7.43
C THR A 40 10.58 -2.49 -8.09
N GLN A 41 9.53 -1.82 -7.63
CA GLN A 41 8.18 -1.95 -8.17
C GLN A 41 8.10 -1.55 -9.65
N SER A 42 8.75 -0.44 -10.03
CA SER A 42 8.76 -0.01 -11.42
C SER A 42 9.56 -0.96 -12.33
N GLN A 43 10.65 -1.53 -11.86
CA GLN A 43 11.41 -2.55 -12.59
C GLN A 43 10.58 -3.83 -12.80
N ILE A 44 9.83 -4.26 -11.79
CA ILE A 44 8.95 -5.42 -11.91
C ILE A 44 7.81 -5.13 -12.90
N ALA A 45 7.20 -3.95 -12.84
CA ALA A 45 6.16 -3.56 -13.80
C ALA A 45 6.67 -3.60 -15.25
N GLN A 46 7.90 -3.13 -15.48
CA GLN A 46 8.55 -3.22 -16.78
C GLN A 46 8.79 -4.68 -17.21
N ALA A 47 9.30 -5.51 -16.31
CA ALA A 47 9.55 -6.93 -16.57
C ALA A 47 8.26 -7.71 -16.85
N LEU A 48 7.16 -7.34 -16.22
CA LEU A 48 5.81 -7.90 -16.47
C LEU A 48 5.14 -7.31 -17.72
N GLN A 49 5.75 -6.33 -18.37
CA GLN A 49 5.21 -5.62 -19.54
C GLN A 49 3.84 -4.97 -19.28
N VAL A 50 3.58 -4.57 -18.03
CA VAL A 50 2.40 -3.80 -17.67
C VAL A 50 2.70 -2.30 -17.69
N ASN A 51 1.66 -1.49 -17.80
CA ASN A 51 1.84 -0.04 -17.79
C ASN A 51 2.36 0.43 -16.42
N VAL A 52 3.59 0.93 -16.40
CA VAL A 52 4.29 1.38 -15.19
C VAL A 52 3.53 2.50 -14.48
N LEU A 53 2.89 3.39 -15.23
CA LEU A 53 2.21 4.56 -14.66
C LEU A 53 1.03 4.16 -13.76
N TRP A 54 0.10 3.33 -14.28
CA TRP A 54 -1.03 2.89 -13.45
C TRP A 54 -0.58 1.95 -12.33
N PHE A 55 0.41 1.10 -12.60
CA PHE A 55 0.95 0.20 -11.58
C PHE A 55 1.53 0.97 -10.38
N MET A 56 2.32 2.01 -10.66
CA MET A 56 2.89 2.88 -9.64
C MET A 56 1.86 3.79 -8.98
N ALA A 57 0.82 4.20 -9.71
CA ALA A 57 -0.30 4.95 -9.13
C ALA A 57 -1.03 4.11 -8.06
N ILE A 58 -1.30 2.84 -8.35
CA ILE A 58 -1.92 1.90 -7.40
C ILE A 58 -1.01 1.69 -6.17
N HIS A 59 0.28 1.46 -6.38
CA HIS A 59 1.27 1.37 -5.30
C HIS A 59 1.19 2.60 -4.37
N ASN A 60 1.23 3.78 -4.96
CA ASN A 60 1.26 5.05 -4.24
C ASN A 60 -0.04 5.29 -3.45
N VAL A 61 -1.20 4.98 -4.03
CA VAL A 61 -2.50 5.11 -3.34
C VAL A 61 -2.62 4.12 -2.19
N CYS A 62 -2.19 2.87 -2.38
CA CYS A 62 -2.19 1.87 -1.30
C CYS A 62 -1.28 2.29 -0.14
N ALA A 63 -0.10 2.83 -0.43
CA ALA A 63 0.80 3.39 0.57
C ALA A 63 0.12 4.54 1.35
N ALA A 64 -0.55 5.46 0.63
CA ALA A 64 -1.24 6.60 1.23
C ALA A 64 -2.39 6.19 2.17
N PHE A 65 -3.14 5.16 1.84
CA PHE A 65 -4.22 4.70 2.72
C PHE A 65 -3.69 3.96 3.95
N LEU A 66 -2.71 3.07 3.79
CA LEU A 66 -2.23 2.29 4.93
C LEU A 66 -1.32 3.08 5.87
N LEU A 67 -0.65 4.14 5.40
CA LEU A 67 0.09 5.04 6.29
C LEU A 67 -0.80 5.72 7.34
N MET A 68 -2.09 5.93 7.03
CA MET A 68 -3.03 6.52 7.98
C MET A 68 -3.32 5.60 9.17
N ALA A 69 -3.17 4.30 8.99
CA ALA A 69 -3.29 3.30 10.04
C ALA A 69 -1.96 3.05 10.79
N SER A 70 -0.87 3.71 10.39
CA SER A 70 0.43 3.55 11.05
C SER A 70 0.39 4.01 12.51
N PRO A 71 1.13 3.35 13.41
CA PRO A 71 1.12 3.71 14.83
C PRO A 71 1.38 5.19 15.09
N GLY A 72 2.35 5.78 14.39
CA GLY A 72 2.69 7.20 14.56
C GLY A 72 1.55 8.14 14.16
N LYS A 73 0.81 7.82 13.09
CA LYS A 73 -0.35 8.63 12.65
C LYS A 73 -1.53 8.49 13.61
N ILE A 74 -1.77 7.28 14.12
CA ILE A 74 -2.79 7.03 15.13
C ILE A 74 -2.50 7.82 16.41
N GLU A 75 -1.28 7.75 16.93
CA GLU A 75 -0.88 8.49 18.13
C GLU A 75 -0.99 10.01 17.93
N MET A 76 -0.58 10.51 16.76
CA MET A 76 -0.73 11.93 16.45
C MET A 76 -2.20 12.35 16.43
N ALA A 77 -3.08 11.59 15.80
CA ALA A 77 -4.51 11.89 15.74
C ALA A 77 -5.15 11.91 17.13
N LEU A 78 -4.81 10.91 17.98
CA LEU A 78 -5.32 10.82 19.35
C LEU A 78 -4.83 11.99 20.20
N SER A 79 -3.55 12.34 20.10
CA SER A 79 -2.97 13.46 20.84
C SER A 79 -3.62 14.80 20.48
N LEU A 80 -3.86 15.03 19.19
CA LEU A 80 -4.53 16.25 18.71
C LEU A 80 -6.00 16.31 19.11
N SER A 81 -6.65 15.15 19.25
CA SER A 81 -8.07 15.05 19.66
C SER A 81 -8.26 15.06 21.17
N GLY A 82 -7.19 14.99 21.95
CA GLY A 82 -7.28 14.86 23.41
C GLY A 82 -7.76 13.48 23.89
N LEU A 83 -7.80 12.49 23.02
CA LEU A 83 -8.29 11.12 23.30
C LEU A 83 -7.09 10.17 23.45
N ASN A 84 -6.54 10.07 24.66
CA ASN A 84 -5.33 9.29 24.93
C ASN A 84 -5.60 7.93 25.61
N ASP A 85 -6.84 7.48 25.62
CA ASP A 85 -7.21 6.21 26.24
C ASP A 85 -6.99 5.01 25.29
N ALA A 86 -6.82 3.82 25.90
CA ALA A 86 -6.55 2.59 25.15
C ALA A 86 -7.74 2.13 24.29
N GLU A 87 -8.96 2.48 24.65
CA GLU A 87 -10.17 2.10 23.91
C GLU A 87 -10.26 2.90 22.62
N SER A 88 -10.10 4.23 22.68
CA SER A 88 -10.05 5.11 21.50
C SER A 88 -8.94 4.69 20.54
N ARG A 89 -7.75 4.34 21.04
CA ARG A 89 -6.63 3.84 20.24
C ARG A 89 -6.99 2.58 19.48
N ARG A 90 -7.55 1.57 20.17
CA ARG A 90 -7.96 0.31 19.54
C ARG A 90 -9.07 0.52 18.52
N TRP A 91 -10.05 1.35 18.85
CA TRP A 91 -11.15 1.66 17.95
C TRP A 91 -10.65 2.33 16.66
N LEU A 92 -9.84 3.39 16.79
CA LEU A 92 -9.31 4.12 15.64
C LEU A 92 -8.42 3.23 14.77
N THR A 93 -7.50 2.47 15.39
CA THR A 93 -6.61 1.53 14.65
C THR A 93 -7.42 0.52 13.86
N ARG A 94 -8.41 -0.12 14.47
CA ARG A 94 -9.26 -1.11 13.79
C ARG A 94 -10.01 -0.49 12.61
N ARG A 95 -10.56 0.71 12.77
CA ARG A 95 -11.29 1.40 11.71
C ARG A 95 -10.36 1.78 10.54
N MET A 96 -9.21 2.34 10.84
CA MET A 96 -8.24 2.72 9.81
C MET A 96 -7.71 1.50 9.05
N LEU A 97 -7.39 0.41 9.75
CA LEU A 97 -6.99 -0.85 9.13
C LEU A 97 -8.11 -1.45 8.27
N ALA A 98 -9.35 -1.42 8.73
CA ALA A 98 -10.49 -1.93 7.95
C ALA A 98 -10.70 -1.14 6.66
N VAL A 99 -10.68 0.19 6.72
CA VAL A 99 -10.79 1.06 5.54
C VAL A 99 -9.63 0.81 4.58
N ALA A 100 -8.41 0.77 5.09
CA ALA A 100 -7.22 0.51 4.29
C ALA A 100 -7.27 -0.87 3.61
N ALA A 101 -7.71 -1.91 4.33
CA ALA A 101 -7.85 -3.26 3.79
C ALA A 101 -8.86 -3.32 2.64
N VAL A 102 -9.99 -2.63 2.77
CA VAL A 102 -11.01 -2.55 1.70
C VAL A 102 -10.43 -1.85 0.47
N VAL A 103 -9.76 -0.72 0.65
CA VAL A 103 -9.16 0.04 -0.46
C VAL A 103 -8.05 -0.78 -1.15
N VAL A 104 -7.16 -1.39 -0.38
CA VAL A 104 -6.09 -2.25 -0.93
C VAL A 104 -6.69 -3.44 -1.68
N GLY A 105 -7.74 -4.06 -1.14
CA GLY A 105 -8.46 -5.15 -1.80
C GLY A 105 -9.06 -4.73 -3.14
N ILE A 106 -9.76 -3.60 -3.19
CA ILE A 106 -10.33 -3.06 -4.43
C ILE A 106 -9.22 -2.76 -5.45
N LEU A 107 -8.16 -2.08 -5.02
CA LEU A 107 -7.06 -1.71 -5.90
C LEU A 107 -6.26 -2.94 -6.39
N THR A 108 -6.19 -3.99 -5.58
CA THR A 108 -5.62 -5.28 -6.00
C THR A 108 -6.45 -5.90 -7.13
N MET A 109 -7.77 -5.90 -7.01
CA MET A 109 -8.64 -6.37 -8.08
C MET A 109 -8.48 -5.53 -9.35
N VAL A 110 -8.45 -4.21 -9.23
CA VAL A 110 -8.22 -3.30 -10.35
C VAL A 110 -6.87 -3.57 -11.01
N ASN A 111 -5.81 -3.77 -10.21
CA ASN A 111 -4.47 -4.06 -10.71
C ASN A 111 -4.43 -5.33 -11.57
N VAL A 112 -5.05 -6.40 -11.08
CA VAL A 112 -5.12 -7.68 -11.79
C VAL A 112 -5.98 -7.57 -13.06
N LEU A 113 -7.13 -6.90 -12.98
CA LEU A 113 -8.01 -6.71 -14.13
C LEU A 113 -7.36 -5.87 -15.24
N LEU A 114 -6.70 -4.77 -14.89
CA LEU A 114 -6.00 -3.93 -15.87
C LEU A 114 -4.89 -4.70 -16.57
N ALA A 115 -4.20 -5.57 -15.86
CA ALA A 115 -3.16 -6.41 -16.45
C ALA A 115 -3.71 -7.45 -17.42
N GLN A 116 -4.93 -7.93 -17.20
CA GLN A 116 -5.60 -8.89 -18.11
C GLN A 116 -6.16 -8.21 -19.35
N LEU A 117 -6.50 -6.92 -19.27
CA LEU A 117 -7.05 -6.15 -20.39
C LEU A 117 -5.97 -5.52 -21.28
N ALA A 118 -4.74 -5.49 -20.81
CA ALA A 118 -3.60 -5.00 -21.57
C ALA A 118 -2.95 -6.11 -22.38
#